data_efa9d4f5631ece45a364933ef23562a6
#
_entry.id   efa9d4f5631ece45a364933ef23562a6
#
_cell.length_a   1.000
_cell.length_b   1.000
_cell.length_c   1.000
_cell.angle_alpha   90.00
_cell.angle_beta   90.00
_cell.angle_gamma   90.00
#
_symmetry.space_group_name_H-M   'P 1'
#
loop_
_entity.id
_entity.type
_entity.pdbx_description
1 polymer ?
#
loop_
_entity_poly.entity_id
_entity_poly.type
_entity_poly.pdbx_seq_one_letter_code
_entity_poly.pdbx_strand_id
1 'polypeptide(L)'
;VFIALAPPDHAKEELARELRPAYDTHPRMRWNRIEDWHITLAFLGELPVETVPLLRPPLADLAADRRPLCLALRGSGNFDDRVLWSGIDGDLDELRVLAADVRTVVKNCGVAVADRPLRPHLTLARARRGDRSSVGEIAEELVGFTGRPWTTERLHLVGSNVGRSRGPIHYRDIEAWALGDRNPTEA
;
A
#
# COMPACT_ATOMS: atom_id res chain seq x y z
N VAL A 1 -3.54 11.59 -3.71
CA VAL A 1 -4.41 10.42 -3.93
C VAL A 1 -3.56 9.25 -4.41
N PHE A 2 -3.93 8.03 -4.05
CA PHE A 2 -3.27 6.81 -4.51
C PHE A 2 -4.25 5.63 -4.53
N ILE A 3 -3.89 4.58 -5.27
CA ILE A 3 -4.63 3.32 -5.32
C ILE A 3 -3.83 2.25 -4.58
N ALA A 4 -4.50 1.46 -3.73
CA ALA A 4 -3.85 0.53 -2.82
C ALA A 4 -4.70 -0.69 -2.49
N LEU A 5 -4.01 -1.70 -1.92
CA LEU A 5 -4.61 -2.81 -1.19
C LEU A 5 -4.30 -2.65 0.30
N ALA A 6 -5.22 -3.01 1.18
CA ALA A 6 -5.02 -2.95 2.62
C ALA A 6 -4.89 -4.36 3.21
N PRO A 7 -3.83 -4.66 3.99
CA PRO A 7 -3.79 -5.87 4.79
C PRO A 7 -4.91 -5.86 5.85
N PRO A 8 -5.50 -7.00 6.19
CA PRO A 8 -6.49 -7.09 7.26
C PRO A 8 -5.86 -6.86 8.64
N ASP A 9 -6.69 -6.55 9.63
CA ASP A 9 -6.24 -6.17 10.97
C ASP A 9 -5.35 -7.23 11.60
N HIS A 10 -5.66 -8.52 11.46
CA HIS A 10 -4.84 -9.59 12.02
C HIS A 10 -3.42 -9.62 11.46
N ALA A 11 -3.23 -9.34 10.16
CA ALA A 11 -1.90 -9.28 9.53
C ALA A 11 -1.13 -8.04 10.00
N LYS A 12 -1.83 -6.90 10.15
CA LYS A 12 -1.25 -5.68 10.71
C LYS A 12 -0.83 -5.87 12.17
N GLU A 13 -1.66 -6.52 12.99
CA GLU A 13 -1.36 -6.80 14.39
C GLU A 13 -0.19 -7.76 14.58
N GLU A 14 -0.03 -8.75 13.72
CA GLU A 14 1.15 -9.63 13.74
C GLU A 14 2.44 -8.85 13.56
N LEU A 15 2.52 -8.04 12.50
CA LEU A 15 3.69 -7.23 12.24
C LEU A 15 3.91 -6.15 13.32
N ALA A 16 2.83 -5.54 13.83
CA ALA A 16 2.94 -4.55 14.90
C ALA A 16 3.51 -5.13 16.20
N ARG A 17 3.24 -6.41 16.50
CA ARG A 17 3.84 -7.10 17.66
C ARG A 17 5.35 -7.28 17.49
N GLU A 18 5.81 -7.64 16.32
CA GLU A 18 7.24 -7.77 15.99
C GLU A 18 7.95 -6.41 16.05
N LEU A 19 7.26 -5.33 15.69
CA LEU A 19 7.81 -3.98 15.72
C LEU A 19 7.89 -3.34 17.10
N ARG A 20 7.28 -3.93 18.15
CA ARG A 20 7.28 -3.34 19.51
C ARG A 20 8.66 -2.95 20.02
N PRO A 21 9.70 -3.83 19.96
CA PRO A 21 11.04 -3.43 20.41
C PRO A 21 11.60 -2.23 19.65
N ALA A 22 11.33 -2.17 18.33
CA ALA A 22 11.78 -1.05 17.49
C ALA A 22 11.08 0.27 17.82
N TYR A 23 9.80 0.25 18.19
CA TYR A 23 9.08 1.46 18.66
C TYR A 23 9.72 2.01 19.93
N ASP A 24 10.09 1.13 20.87
CA ASP A 24 10.65 1.50 22.16
C ASP A 24 12.10 2.04 22.01
N THR A 25 12.90 1.41 21.13
CA THR A 25 14.31 1.78 20.93
C THR A 25 14.50 2.94 19.95
N HIS A 26 13.55 3.16 19.04
CA HIS A 26 13.62 4.20 18.00
C HIS A 26 12.39 5.14 17.99
N PRO A 27 12.07 5.80 19.12
CA PRO A 27 10.86 6.64 19.24
C PRO A 27 10.90 7.90 18.36
N ARG A 28 12.08 8.30 17.87
CA ARG A 28 12.24 9.46 16.97
C ARG A 28 11.97 9.15 15.50
N MET A 29 11.85 7.88 15.13
CA MET A 29 11.42 7.49 13.77
C MET A 29 10.02 8.05 13.50
N ARG A 30 9.77 8.37 12.24
CA ARG A 30 8.42 8.77 11.79
C ARG A 30 7.64 7.52 11.42
N TRP A 31 7.10 6.84 12.43
CA TRP A 31 6.29 5.65 12.27
C TRP A 31 4.96 5.98 11.60
N ASN A 32 4.57 5.18 10.61
CA ASN A 32 3.22 5.21 10.07
C ASN A 32 2.27 4.57 11.09
N ARG A 33 1.06 5.10 11.17
CA ARG A 33 0.01 4.49 11.99
C ARG A 33 -0.35 3.12 11.39
N ILE A 34 -0.68 2.17 12.24
CA ILE A 34 -1.01 0.79 11.83
C ILE A 34 -2.24 0.78 10.92
N GLU A 35 -3.22 1.63 11.20
CA GLU A 35 -4.43 1.79 10.41
C GLU A 35 -4.13 2.24 8.98
N ASP A 36 -3.07 3.04 8.81
CA ASP A 36 -2.66 3.63 7.54
C ASP A 36 -1.76 2.71 6.69
N TRP A 37 -1.49 1.49 7.17
CA TRP A 37 -0.66 0.54 6.42
C TRP A 37 -1.38 0.01 5.19
N HIS A 38 -0.75 0.15 4.03
CA HIS A 38 -1.28 -0.25 2.73
C HIS A 38 -0.17 -0.63 1.76
N ILE A 39 -0.52 -1.42 0.75
CA ILE A 39 0.32 -1.77 -0.39
C ILE A 39 -0.06 -0.84 -1.54
N THR A 40 0.77 0.16 -1.83
CA THR A 40 0.46 1.13 -2.89
C THR A 40 0.71 0.52 -4.26
N LEU A 41 -0.30 0.55 -5.12
CA LEU A 41 -0.23 0.11 -6.52
C LEU A 41 0.12 1.26 -7.48
N ALA A 42 -0.45 2.45 -7.23
CA ALA A 42 -0.21 3.64 -8.03
C ALA A 42 -0.39 4.93 -7.21
N PHE A 43 0.59 5.84 -7.30
CA PHE A 43 0.45 7.19 -6.78
C PHE A 43 -0.07 8.11 -7.90
N LEU A 44 -1.17 8.81 -7.62
CA LEU A 44 -1.84 9.72 -8.55
C LEU A 44 -1.50 11.19 -8.28
N GLY A 45 -0.84 11.47 -7.17
CA GLY A 45 -0.55 12.84 -6.76
C GLY A 45 -1.78 13.60 -6.27
N GLU A 46 -1.77 14.93 -6.46
CA GLU A 46 -2.95 15.75 -6.23
C GLU A 46 -3.85 15.70 -7.46
N LEU A 47 -5.13 15.43 -7.25
CA LEU A 47 -6.12 15.38 -8.31
C LEU A 47 -7.15 16.49 -8.12
N PRO A 48 -7.60 17.12 -9.22
CA PRO A 48 -8.82 17.93 -9.22
C PRO A 48 -10.02 17.10 -8.74
N VAL A 49 -10.94 17.73 -8.02
CA VAL A 49 -12.11 17.04 -7.44
C VAL A 49 -12.96 16.37 -8.53
N GLU A 50 -13.04 17.00 -9.70
CA GLU A 50 -13.75 16.51 -10.89
C GLU A 50 -13.13 15.26 -11.52
N THR A 51 -11.87 14.95 -11.23
CA THR A 51 -11.19 13.76 -11.77
C THR A 51 -11.62 12.48 -11.05
N VAL A 52 -11.92 12.54 -9.75
CA VAL A 52 -12.29 11.37 -8.95
C VAL A 52 -13.51 10.63 -9.52
N PRO A 53 -14.62 11.31 -9.89
CA PRO A 53 -15.76 10.64 -10.53
C PRO A 53 -15.42 9.91 -11.83
N LEU A 54 -14.44 10.40 -12.59
CA LEU A 54 -14.03 9.76 -13.86
C LEU A 54 -13.25 8.46 -13.65
N LEU A 55 -12.58 8.32 -12.51
CA LEU A 55 -11.83 7.10 -12.15
C LEU A 55 -12.73 5.97 -11.66
N ARG A 56 -13.91 6.28 -11.10
CA ARG A 56 -14.78 5.30 -10.44
C ARG A 56 -15.24 4.16 -11.34
N PRO A 57 -15.91 4.42 -12.49
CA PRO A 57 -16.42 3.33 -13.32
C PRO A 57 -15.31 2.41 -13.82
N PRO A 58 -14.21 2.88 -14.44
CA PRO A 58 -13.21 1.99 -14.99
C PRO A 58 -12.39 1.25 -13.91
N LEU A 59 -12.24 1.80 -12.69
CA LEU A 59 -11.62 1.08 -11.58
C LEU A 59 -12.56 0.03 -10.98
N ALA A 60 -13.86 0.28 -10.95
CA ALA A 60 -14.88 -0.70 -10.55
C ALA A 60 -14.89 -1.89 -11.53
N ASP A 61 -14.89 -1.62 -12.82
CA ASP A 61 -14.82 -2.65 -13.86
C ASP A 61 -13.53 -3.47 -13.75
N LEU A 62 -12.39 -2.81 -13.57
CA LEU A 62 -11.10 -3.48 -13.37
C LEU A 62 -11.15 -4.39 -12.12
N ALA A 63 -11.64 -3.89 -11.00
CA ALA A 63 -11.71 -4.66 -9.76
C ALA A 63 -12.62 -5.89 -9.91
N ALA A 64 -13.78 -5.72 -10.52
CA ALA A 64 -14.74 -6.82 -10.79
C ALA A 64 -14.14 -7.94 -11.65
N ASP A 65 -13.24 -7.61 -12.59
CA ASP A 65 -12.57 -8.56 -13.49
C ASP A 65 -11.33 -9.24 -12.86
N ARG A 66 -10.88 -8.85 -11.69
CA ARG A 66 -9.67 -9.38 -11.07
C ARG A 66 -10.00 -10.25 -9.86
N ARG A 67 -9.48 -11.48 -9.85
CA ARG A 67 -9.65 -12.37 -8.70
C ARG A 67 -8.99 -11.79 -7.44
N PRO A 68 -9.53 -12.10 -6.24
CA PRO A 68 -8.84 -11.86 -4.99
C PRO A 68 -7.45 -12.48 -4.98
N LEU A 69 -6.49 -11.84 -4.28
CA LEU A 69 -5.10 -12.27 -4.21
C LEU A 69 -4.78 -12.84 -2.84
N CYS A 70 -4.05 -13.96 -2.80
CA CYS A 70 -3.48 -14.48 -1.57
C CYS A 70 -2.11 -13.82 -1.33
N LEU A 71 -1.99 -13.02 -0.29
CA LEU A 71 -0.79 -12.28 0.05
C LEU A 71 -0.36 -12.54 1.49
N ALA A 72 0.90 -12.27 1.83
CA ALA A 72 1.43 -12.30 3.18
C ALA A 72 2.45 -11.16 3.37
N LEU A 73 2.59 -10.66 4.59
CA LEU A 73 3.72 -9.80 4.95
C LEU A 73 4.96 -10.68 5.20
N ARG A 74 6.10 -10.31 4.62
CA ARG A 74 7.30 -11.12 4.75
C ARG A 74 8.56 -10.29 4.73
N GLY A 75 9.38 -10.46 5.76
CA GLY A 75 10.66 -9.79 5.86
C GLY A 75 10.55 -8.28 5.88
N SER A 76 11.67 -7.66 5.67
CA SER A 76 11.80 -6.20 5.71
C SER A 76 12.96 -5.75 4.83
N GLY A 77 13.04 -4.46 4.67
CA GLY A 77 14.15 -3.80 4.01
C GLY A 77 14.02 -2.30 4.10
N ASN A 78 14.87 -1.62 3.35
CA ASN A 78 14.84 -0.16 3.31
C ASN A 78 15.04 0.38 1.91
N PHE A 79 14.62 1.63 1.68
CA PHE A 79 14.97 2.42 0.51
C PHE A 79 15.87 3.58 0.94
N ASP A 80 17.11 3.60 0.43
CA ASP A 80 18.09 4.67 0.62
C ASP A 80 18.36 5.04 2.09
N ASP A 81 18.28 4.06 2.99
CA ASP A 81 18.38 4.24 4.46
C ASP A 81 17.41 5.29 5.02
N ARG A 82 16.29 5.49 4.33
CA ARG A 82 15.29 6.50 4.68
C ARG A 82 13.90 5.94 4.93
N VAL A 83 13.54 4.87 4.26
CA VAL A 83 12.21 4.29 4.33
C VAL A 83 12.31 2.84 4.75
N LEU A 84 11.83 2.54 5.93
CA LEU A 84 11.65 1.17 6.41
C LEU A 84 10.36 0.58 5.84
N TRP A 85 10.43 -0.65 5.34
CA TRP A 85 9.26 -1.34 4.79
C TRP A 85 9.25 -2.83 5.15
N SER A 86 8.04 -3.42 5.18
CA SER A 86 7.85 -4.87 5.14
C SER A 86 7.60 -5.31 3.70
N GLY A 87 8.20 -6.44 3.32
CA GLY A 87 7.97 -7.08 2.02
C GLY A 87 6.61 -7.76 1.96
N ILE A 88 6.24 -8.14 0.75
CA ILE A 88 5.01 -8.87 0.42
C ILE A 88 5.41 -10.19 -0.25
N ASP A 89 4.71 -11.26 0.10
CA ASP A 89 4.83 -12.59 -0.50
C ASP A 89 3.45 -13.08 -0.99
N GLY A 90 3.41 -14.16 -1.74
CA GLY A 90 2.18 -14.75 -2.27
C GLY A 90 2.01 -14.53 -3.78
N ASP A 91 0.82 -14.15 -4.22
CA ASP A 91 0.43 -13.95 -5.63
C ASP A 91 1.10 -12.70 -6.24
N LEU A 92 2.44 -12.64 -6.25
CA LEU A 92 3.20 -11.43 -6.63
C LEU A 92 3.11 -11.08 -8.10
N ASP A 93 3.00 -12.06 -8.98
CA ASP A 93 2.90 -11.81 -10.42
C ASP A 93 1.55 -11.19 -10.77
N GLU A 94 0.48 -11.72 -10.19
CA GLU A 94 -0.88 -11.17 -10.32
C GLU A 94 -0.97 -9.78 -9.67
N LEU A 95 -0.29 -9.57 -8.55
CA LEU A 95 -0.21 -8.24 -7.91
C LEU A 95 0.48 -7.22 -8.83
N ARG A 96 1.55 -7.62 -9.52
CA ARG A 96 2.24 -6.76 -10.51
C ARG A 96 1.37 -6.47 -11.72
N VAL A 97 0.62 -7.47 -12.21
CA VAL A 97 -0.35 -7.31 -13.30
C VAL A 97 -1.45 -6.34 -12.87
N LEU A 98 -2.07 -6.55 -11.71
CA LEU A 98 -3.09 -5.63 -11.18
C LEU A 98 -2.57 -4.19 -11.11
N ALA A 99 -1.36 -3.98 -10.60
CA ALA A 99 -0.76 -2.64 -10.53
C ALA A 99 -0.49 -2.02 -11.91
N ALA A 100 -0.13 -2.83 -12.90
CA ALA A 100 0.05 -2.37 -14.28
C ALA A 100 -1.29 -1.96 -14.91
N ASP A 101 -2.34 -2.74 -14.70
CA ASP A 101 -3.68 -2.46 -15.21
C ASP A 101 -4.28 -1.22 -14.54
N VAL A 102 -4.10 -1.07 -13.23
CA VAL A 102 -4.49 0.16 -12.50
C VAL A 102 -3.82 1.39 -13.13
N ARG A 103 -2.51 1.34 -13.41
CA ARG A 103 -1.82 2.47 -14.06
C ARG A 103 -2.35 2.75 -15.45
N THR A 104 -2.66 1.71 -16.22
CA THR A 104 -3.24 1.84 -17.56
C THR A 104 -4.61 2.51 -17.51
N VAL A 105 -5.50 2.04 -16.65
CA VAL A 105 -6.84 2.63 -16.42
C VAL A 105 -6.73 4.10 -16.04
N VAL A 106 -5.87 4.42 -15.08
CA VAL A 106 -5.67 5.80 -14.58
C VAL A 106 -5.13 6.72 -15.68
N LYS A 107 -4.16 6.24 -16.49
CA LYS A 107 -3.64 6.99 -17.65
C LYS A 107 -4.71 7.26 -18.68
N ASN A 108 -5.58 6.28 -18.97
CA ASN A 108 -6.68 6.43 -19.90
C ASN A 108 -7.73 7.45 -19.43
N CYS A 109 -7.82 7.70 -18.13
CA CYS A 109 -8.62 8.78 -17.54
C CYS A 109 -7.89 10.15 -17.54
N GLY A 110 -6.74 10.26 -18.20
CA GLY A 110 -5.98 11.52 -18.32
C GLY A 110 -5.12 11.86 -17.11
N VAL A 111 -4.92 10.92 -16.17
CA VAL A 111 -4.09 11.16 -14.98
C VAL A 111 -2.65 10.69 -15.23
N ALA A 112 -1.69 11.56 -15.01
CA ALA A 112 -0.27 11.23 -15.12
C ALA A 112 0.16 10.31 -13.96
N VAL A 113 0.72 9.14 -14.28
CA VAL A 113 1.25 8.18 -13.33
C VAL A 113 2.63 7.73 -13.77
N ALA A 114 3.55 7.63 -12.82
CA ALA A 114 4.91 7.16 -13.10
C ALA A 114 4.90 5.72 -13.65
N ASP A 115 5.62 5.50 -14.75
CA ASP A 115 5.75 4.20 -15.39
C ASP A 115 6.91 3.41 -14.79
N ARG A 116 6.72 2.96 -13.55
CA ARG A 116 7.70 2.16 -12.82
C ARG A 116 7.10 0.82 -12.46
N PRO A 117 7.87 -0.29 -12.61
CA PRO A 117 7.46 -1.58 -12.11
C PRO A 117 7.10 -1.51 -10.61
N LEU A 118 6.05 -2.21 -10.20
CA LEU A 118 5.69 -2.31 -8.80
C LEU A 118 6.81 -3.02 -8.03
N ARG A 119 7.26 -2.41 -6.95
CA ARG A 119 8.04 -3.06 -5.89
C ARG A 119 7.12 -3.29 -4.70
N PRO A 120 6.53 -4.49 -4.54
CA PRO A 120 5.54 -4.73 -3.50
C PRO A 120 6.14 -4.53 -2.11
N HIS A 121 5.61 -3.59 -1.37
CA HIS A 121 6.04 -3.29 0.00
C HIS A 121 4.96 -2.55 0.78
N LEU A 122 5.08 -2.59 2.08
CA LEU A 122 4.28 -1.85 3.03
C LEU A 122 5.21 -0.93 3.83
N THR A 123 5.04 0.38 3.68
CA THR A 123 5.89 1.37 4.36
C THR A 123 5.55 1.43 5.86
N LEU A 124 6.55 1.21 6.71
CA LEU A 124 6.43 1.18 8.17
C LEU A 124 6.81 2.50 8.82
N ALA A 125 7.95 3.06 8.39
CA ALA A 125 8.49 4.28 8.97
C ALA A 125 9.39 5.04 7.99
N ARG A 126 9.68 6.27 8.34
CA ARG A 126 10.65 7.11 7.62
C ARG A 126 11.65 7.71 8.61
N ALA A 127 12.94 7.66 8.24
CA ALA A 127 13.99 8.30 9.02
C ALA A 127 13.82 9.82 9.05
N ARG A 128 14.11 10.44 10.18
CA ARG A 128 14.37 11.89 10.26
C ARG A 128 15.78 12.18 9.75
N ARG A 129 16.07 13.45 9.45
CA ARG A 129 17.44 13.87 9.12
C ARG A 129 18.35 13.51 10.31
N GLY A 130 19.40 12.69 10.07
CA GLY A 130 20.36 12.24 11.06
C GLY A 130 20.15 10.84 11.65
N ASP A 131 18.99 10.20 11.44
CA ASP A 131 18.66 8.88 12.00
C ASP A 131 18.67 7.74 10.96
N ARG A 132 19.54 7.81 9.96
CA ARG A 132 19.56 6.84 8.87
C ARG A 132 20.04 5.44 9.27
N SER A 133 20.97 5.34 10.21
CA SER A 133 21.49 4.05 10.71
C SER A 133 20.39 3.16 11.30
N SER A 134 19.44 3.76 12.00
CA SER A 134 18.33 3.04 12.64
C SER A 134 17.43 2.28 11.66
N VAL A 135 17.30 2.76 10.42
CA VAL A 135 16.46 2.09 9.41
C VAL A 135 17.05 0.74 8.99
N GLY A 136 18.38 0.71 8.77
CA GLY A 136 19.10 -0.52 8.44
C GLY A 136 19.05 -1.54 9.58
N GLU A 137 19.30 -1.10 10.80
CA GLU A 137 19.28 -1.95 12.01
C GLU A 137 17.90 -2.63 12.18
N ILE A 138 16.82 -1.83 12.14
CA ILE A 138 15.46 -2.38 12.27
C ILE A 138 15.12 -3.32 11.10
N ALA A 139 15.57 -3.01 9.88
CA ALA A 139 15.34 -3.87 8.74
C ALA A 139 16.03 -5.23 8.92
N GLU A 140 17.24 -5.28 9.47
CA GLU A 140 17.96 -6.53 9.76
C GLU A 140 17.25 -7.36 10.85
N GLU A 141 16.73 -6.73 11.89
CA GLU A 141 15.98 -7.40 12.95
C GLU A 141 14.71 -8.09 12.42
N LEU A 142 14.04 -7.47 11.44
CA LEU A 142 12.77 -7.96 10.89
C LEU A 142 12.92 -8.83 9.63
N VAL A 143 14.13 -9.07 9.14
CA VAL A 143 14.35 -9.81 7.89
C VAL A 143 13.76 -11.22 7.92
N GLY A 144 13.70 -11.87 9.08
CA GLY A 144 13.13 -13.20 9.29
C GLY A 144 11.60 -13.22 9.51
N PHE A 145 10.94 -12.07 9.56
CA PHE A 145 9.50 -12.03 9.80
C PHE A 145 8.71 -12.76 8.70
N THR A 146 7.74 -13.57 9.13
CA THR A 146 6.82 -14.28 8.25
C THR A 146 5.42 -14.20 8.84
N GLY A 147 4.57 -13.39 8.22
CA GLY A 147 3.16 -13.23 8.59
C GLY A 147 2.28 -14.33 7.97
N ARG A 148 1.11 -14.53 8.54
CA ARG A 148 0.11 -15.45 7.98
C ARG A 148 -0.45 -14.92 6.66
N PRO A 149 -0.69 -15.78 5.66
CA PRO A 149 -1.36 -15.40 4.42
C PRO A 149 -2.80 -14.91 4.68
N TRP A 150 -3.24 -13.97 3.85
CA TRP A 150 -4.64 -13.52 3.80
C TRP A 150 -5.10 -13.37 2.36
N THR A 151 -6.40 -13.36 2.15
CA THR A 151 -7.01 -13.02 0.87
C THR A 151 -7.33 -11.52 0.82
N THR A 152 -6.80 -10.83 -0.18
CA THR A 152 -7.11 -9.43 -0.44
C THR A 152 -8.38 -9.33 -1.25
N GLU A 153 -9.39 -8.67 -0.72
CA GLU A 153 -10.74 -8.67 -1.30
C GLU A 153 -11.12 -7.33 -1.93
N ARG A 154 -10.37 -6.27 -1.70
CA ARG A 154 -10.77 -4.92 -2.11
C ARG A 154 -9.61 -4.09 -2.66
N LEU A 155 -9.93 -3.35 -3.73
CA LEU A 155 -9.11 -2.28 -4.27
C LEU A 155 -9.59 -0.95 -3.68
N HIS A 156 -8.68 -0.11 -3.18
CA HIS A 156 -9.00 1.15 -2.52
C HIS A 156 -8.46 2.34 -3.30
N LEU A 157 -9.27 3.38 -3.43
CA LEU A 157 -8.85 4.73 -3.80
C LEU A 157 -8.73 5.55 -2.52
N VAL A 158 -7.53 5.98 -2.19
CA VAL A 158 -7.22 6.61 -0.90
C VAL A 158 -6.78 8.06 -1.10
N GLY A 159 -7.39 8.95 -0.34
CA GLY A 159 -6.98 10.34 -0.22
C GLY A 159 -6.05 10.54 0.96
N SER A 160 -5.10 11.49 0.84
CA SER A 160 -4.27 11.93 1.95
C SER A 160 -4.23 13.45 2.03
N ASN A 161 -4.00 13.98 3.22
CA ASN A 161 -3.81 15.41 3.46
C ASN A 161 -2.35 15.86 3.30
N VAL A 162 -1.51 15.06 2.65
CA VAL A 162 -0.09 15.41 2.41
C VAL A 162 -0.02 16.75 1.68
N GLY A 163 0.76 17.68 2.23
CA GLY A 163 0.96 19.02 1.65
C GLY A 163 -0.09 20.07 2.01
N ARG A 164 -1.23 19.68 2.60
CA ARG A 164 -2.32 20.62 2.94
C ARG A 164 -2.38 21.07 4.40
N SER A 165 -1.65 20.42 5.29
CA SER A 165 -1.59 20.78 6.71
C SER A 165 -0.21 20.55 7.32
N ARG A 166 0.12 21.30 8.39
CA ARG A 166 1.31 21.08 9.23
C ARG A 166 1.12 19.95 10.24
N GLY A 167 -0.05 19.27 10.21
CA GLY A 167 -0.41 18.18 11.11
C GLY A 167 0.03 16.80 10.64
N PRO A 168 -0.32 15.75 11.39
CA PRO A 168 -0.07 14.38 11.00
C PRO A 168 -0.76 14.03 9.67
N ILE A 169 -0.15 13.11 8.91
CA ILE A 169 -0.74 12.61 7.68
C ILE A 169 -1.93 11.74 8.06
N HIS A 170 -3.08 12.03 7.46
CA HIS A 170 -4.28 11.22 7.57
C HIS A 170 -4.63 10.65 6.20
N TYR A 171 -4.95 9.36 6.18
CA TYR A 171 -5.46 8.67 5.01
C TYR A 171 -6.95 8.42 5.19
N ARG A 172 -7.70 8.52 4.09
CA ARG A 172 -9.14 8.28 4.07
C ARG A 172 -9.51 7.57 2.78
N ASP A 173 -10.24 6.49 2.88
CA ASP A 173 -10.86 5.86 1.72
C ASP A 173 -11.84 6.84 1.07
N ILE A 174 -11.61 7.11 -0.21
CA ILE A 174 -12.54 7.85 -1.06
C ILE A 174 -13.57 6.87 -1.62
N GLU A 175 -13.09 5.69 -2.04
CA GLU A 175 -13.89 4.61 -2.62
C GLU A 175 -13.19 3.27 -2.40
N ALA A 176 -13.93 2.15 -2.41
CA ALA A 176 -13.38 0.81 -2.40
C ALA A 176 -14.26 -0.13 -3.22
N TRP A 177 -13.65 -1.00 -4.03
CA TRP A 177 -14.32 -1.96 -4.91
C TRP A 177 -13.93 -3.39 -4.55
N ALA A 178 -14.90 -4.31 -4.55
CA ALA A 178 -14.63 -5.73 -4.38
C ALA A 178 -13.87 -6.29 -5.59
N LEU A 179 -12.87 -7.15 -5.32
CA LEU A 179 -12.20 -7.93 -6.36
C LEU A 179 -13.04 -9.17 -6.69
N GLY A 180 -13.18 -9.48 -7.96
CA GLY A 180 -13.86 -10.69 -8.43
C GLY A 180 -15.38 -10.66 -8.31
N ASP A 181 -16.00 -9.49 -8.27
CA ASP A 181 -17.44 -9.33 -8.09
C ASP A 181 -18.24 -9.53 -9.41
N ARG A 182 -17.56 -9.75 -10.53
CA ARG A 182 -18.21 -10.12 -11.79
C ARG A 182 -18.61 -11.58 -11.71
N ASN A 183 -19.90 -11.83 -11.47
CA ASN A 183 -20.48 -13.16 -11.49
C ASN A 183 -20.27 -13.79 -12.89
N PRO A 184 -19.69 -15.00 -13.03
CA PRO A 184 -19.45 -15.62 -14.35
C PRO A 184 -20.74 -16.12 -15.05
N THR A 185 -21.93 -15.66 -14.66
CA THR A 185 -23.22 -16.21 -15.09
C THR A 185 -23.96 -15.38 -16.15
N GLU A 186 -23.29 -14.44 -16.83
CA GLU A 186 -23.88 -13.75 -18.01
C GLU A 186 -22.91 -13.78 -19.19
N ALA A 187 -22.71 -14.97 -19.76
CA ALA A 187 -22.16 -15.19 -21.09
C ALA A 187 -22.96 -16.25 -21.83
#